data_75999d4868adbe2f530265a88c0e5ab3
#
_entry.id   75999d4868adbe2f530265a88c0e5ab3
#
_cell.length_a   1.000
_cell.length_b   1.000
_cell.length_c   1.000
_cell.angle_alpha   90.00
_cell.angle_beta   90.00
_cell.angle_gamma   90.00
#
_symmetry.space_group_name_H-M   'P 1'
#
loop_
_entity.id
_entity.type
_entity.pdbx_description
1 polymer ?
#
loop_
_entity_poly.entity_id
_entity_poly.type
_entity_poly.pdbx_seq_one_letter_code
_entity_poly.pdbx_strand_id
1 'polypeptide(L)'
;MSVDRQAMSDSGLVEATQAGDTRAFDELVRRYRDRVFRLCVKILRHEDDAAEALQDTFLSAFKAIGRFKAESTFSTWLYRIATNASLMKLRKRRAGHVSLEQSQSGEEGGEPLAIPDWSKLPLDELLDAETREVLGREIDSLPANEREVFVLRDIMEASNTDVARELGLTVAAVKSRLHRARLHLRERMNRHFRDRSPRSRDGV
;
A
#
# COMPACT_ATOMS: atom_id res chain seq x y z
N MET A 1 -32.43 20.83 10.18
CA MET A 1 -32.46 19.48 9.59
C MET A 1 -31.09 18.88 9.75
N SER A 2 -30.96 17.76 10.48
CA SER A 2 -29.67 17.07 10.63
C SER A 2 -29.39 16.32 9.33
N VAL A 3 -28.33 16.70 8.62
CA VAL A 3 -27.90 15.98 7.40
C VAL A 3 -27.40 14.60 7.82
N ASP A 4 -28.01 13.54 7.29
CA ASP A 4 -27.55 12.17 7.53
C ASP A 4 -26.24 11.89 6.76
N ARG A 5 -25.12 12.14 7.42
CA ARG A 5 -23.78 11.98 6.84
C ARG A 5 -23.43 10.51 6.60
N GLN A 6 -24.09 9.58 7.31
CA GLN A 6 -23.82 8.15 7.13
C GLN A 6 -24.31 7.64 5.77
N ALA A 7 -25.37 8.25 5.23
CA ALA A 7 -25.91 7.90 3.91
C ALA A 7 -25.19 8.62 2.74
N MET A 8 -24.33 9.61 3.02
CA MET A 8 -23.63 10.34 1.98
C MET A 8 -22.53 9.49 1.32
N SER A 9 -22.29 9.72 0.02
CA SER A 9 -21.10 9.17 -0.66
C SER A 9 -19.82 9.83 -0.16
N ASP A 10 -18.67 9.18 -0.38
CA ASP A 10 -17.38 9.76 -0.01
C ASP A 10 -17.11 11.09 -0.73
N SER A 11 -17.53 11.22 -2.00
CA SER A 11 -17.44 12.49 -2.73
C SER A 11 -18.27 13.59 -2.07
N GLY A 12 -19.51 13.27 -1.68
CA GLY A 12 -20.36 14.22 -0.98
C GLY A 12 -19.79 14.65 0.39
N LEU A 13 -19.18 13.71 1.13
CA LEU A 13 -18.50 14.02 2.39
C LEU A 13 -17.25 14.90 2.17
N VAL A 14 -16.52 14.66 1.11
CA VAL A 14 -15.36 15.49 0.73
C VAL A 14 -15.81 16.90 0.40
N GLU A 15 -16.82 17.07 -0.45
CA GLU A 15 -17.39 18.37 -0.82
C GLU A 15 -17.91 19.13 0.41
N ALA A 16 -18.65 18.46 1.30
CA ALA A 16 -19.12 19.04 2.55
C ALA A 16 -17.95 19.48 3.44
N THR A 17 -16.88 18.67 3.53
CA THR A 17 -15.69 19.01 4.29
C THR A 17 -14.98 20.23 3.69
N GLN A 18 -14.87 20.29 2.37
CA GLN A 18 -14.28 21.45 1.65
C GLN A 18 -15.11 22.73 1.85
N ALA A 19 -16.43 22.57 2.03
CA ALA A 19 -17.35 23.67 2.38
C ALA A 19 -17.31 24.07 3.87
N GLY A 20 -16.46 23.39 4.70
CA GLY A 20 -16.25 23.73 6.11
C GLY A 20 -17.00 22.85 7.11
N ASP A 21 -17.73 21.81 6.66
CA ASP A 21 -18.39 20.85 7.56
C ASP A 21 -17.35 19.82 8.09
N THR A 22 -16.79 20.13 9.26
CA THR A 22 -15.81 19.23 9.92
C THR A 22 -16.41 17.88 10.31
N ARG A 23 -17.73 17.80 10.58
CA ARG A 23 -18.41 16.53 10.90
C ARG A 23 -18.48 15.59 9.70
N ALA A 24 -18.43 16.12 8.47
CA ALA A 24 -18.30 15.29 7.28
C ALA A 24 -16.93 14.59 7.22
N PHE A 25 -15.88 15.26 7.67
CA PHE A 25 -14.55 14.64 7.79
C PHE A 25 -14.52 13.58 8.90
N ASP A 26 -15.18 13.79 10.03
CA ASP A 26 -15.30 12.78 11.10
C ASP A 26 -15.91 11.47 10.57
N GLU A 27 -16.91 11.57 9.68
CA GLU A 27 -17.49 10.40 9.03
C GLU A 27 -16.52 9.71 8.09
N LEU A 28 -15.71 10.46 7.33
CA LEU A 28 -14.61 9.87 6.53
C LEU A 28 -13.57 9.16 7.41
N VAL A 29 -13.18 9.76 8.53
CA VAL A 29 -12.31 9.12 9.52
C VAL A 29 -12.92 7.81 10.02
N ARG A 30 -14.21 7.81 10.40
CA ARG A 30 -14.90 6.62 10.89
C ARG A 30 -14.90 5.48 9.86
N ARG A 31 -15.08 5.78 8.55
CA ARG A 31 -15.13 4.79 7.47
C ARG A 31 -13.77 4.18 7.17
N TYR A 32 -12.70 4.97 7.27
CA TYR A 32 -11.38 4.59 6.77
C TYR A 32 -10.37 4.25 7.85
N ARG A 33 -10.63 4.61 9.13
CA ARG A 33 -9.69 4.42 10.23
C ARG A 33 -9.10 3.02 10.31
N ASP A 34 -9.94 1.98 10.30
CA ASP A 34 -9.48 0.61 10.48
C ASP A 34 -8.70 0.09 9.27
N ARG A 35 -9.09 0.54 8.06
CA ARG A 35 -8.37 0.18 6.83
C ARG A 35 -7.00 0.85 6.77
N VAL A 36 -6.93 2.14 7.11
CA VAL A 36 -5.68 2.90 7.19
C VAL A 36 -4.79 2.33 8.28
N PHE A 37 -5.33 2.00 9.46
CA PHE A 37 -4.55 1.38 10.52
C PHE A 37 -3.91 0.06 10.08
N ARG A 38 -4.71 -0.85 9.49
CA ARG A 38 -4.19 -2.12 8.95
C ARG A 38 -3.09 -1.91 7.90
N LEU A 39 -3.23 -0.91 7.04
CA LEU A 39 -2.19 -0.55 6.07
C LEU A 39 -0.90 -0.09 6.78
N CYS A 40 -1.01 0.79 7.77
CA CYS A 40 0.13 1.27 8.56
C CYS A 40 0.83 0.10 9.29
N VAL A 41 0.07 -0.80 9.93
CA VAL A 41 0.61 -2.01 10.58
C VAL A 41 1.37 -2.89 9.58
N LYS A 42 0.81 -3.11 8.38
CA LYS A 42 1.47 -3.89 7.31
C LYS A 42 2.84 -3.31 6.91
N ILE A 43 2.93 -1.99 6.83
CA ILE A 43 4.17 -1.30 6.44
C ILE A 43 5.17 -1.28 7.60
N LEU A 44 4.71 -0.90 8.80
CA LEU A 44 5.59 -0.61 9.95
C LEU A 44 5.91 -1.84 10.79
N ARG A 45 5.00 -2.85 10.82
CA ARG A 45 5.08 -4.05 11.67
C ARG A 45 5.27 -3.72 13.16
N HIS A 46 4.76 -2.58 13.58
CA HIS A 46 4.77 -2.11 14.94
C HIS A 46 3.50 -1.31 15.20
N GLU A 47 2.70 -1.72 16.17
CA GLU A 47 1.36 -1.15 16.38
C GLU A 47 1.40 0.30 16.85
N ASP A 48 2.33 0.65 17.77
CA ASP A 48 2.46 2.02 18.26
C ASP A 48 2.87 2.97 17.12
N ASP A 49 3.85 2.59 16.30
CA ASP A 49 4.25 3.35 15.13
C ASP A 49 3.09 3.48 14.12
N ALA A 50 2.28 2.42 13.99
CA ALA A 50 1.11 2.44 13.09
C ALA A 50 0.01 3.36 13.63
N ALA A 51 -0.21 3.40 14.94
CA ALA A 51 -1.16 4.33 15.56
C ALA A 51 -0.75 5.78 15.35
N GLU A 52 0.54 6.10 15.50
CA GLU A 52 1.05 7.45 15.20
C GLU A 52 0.95 7.78 13.70
N ALA A 53 1.30 6.83 12.80
CA ALA A 53 1.16 7.04 11.36
C ALA A 53 -0.31 7.24 10.95
N LEU A 54 -1.25 6.57 11.59
CA LEU A 54 -2.68 6.78 11.43
C LEU A 54 -3.08 8.22 11.77
N GLN A 55 -2.63 8.74 12.92
CA GLN A 55 -2.91 10.12 13.34
C GLN A 55 -2.31 11.11 12.33
N ASP A 56 -1.04 10.95 11.97
CA ASP A 56 -0.35 11.79 10.98
C ASP A 56 -1.06 11.78 9.62
N THR A 57 -1.62 10.61 9.23
CA THR A 57 -2.38 10.46 7.99
C THR A 57 -3.62 11.33 8.00
N PHE A 58 -4.47 11.23 9.02
CA PHE A 58 -5.71 11.99 9.06
C PHE A 58 -5.49 13.48 9.28
N LEU A 59 -4.48 13.86 10.07
CA LEU A 59 -4.07 15.27 10.21
C LEU A 59 -3.60 15.86 8.87
N SER A 60 -2.79 15.10 8.11
CA SER A 60 -2.32 15.53 6.79
C SER A 60 -3.46 15.58 5.78
N ALA A 61 -4.36 14.59 5.80
CA ALA A 61 -5.53 14.56 4.95
C ALA A 61 -6.45 15.76 5.23
N PHE A 62 -6.74 16.06 6.48
CA PHE A 62 -7.57 17.21 6.86
C PHE A 62 -6.98 18.53 6.37
N LYS A 63 -5.67 18.74 6.53
CA LYS A 63 -4.97 19.94 6.05
C LYS A 63 -4.96 20.07 4.52
N ALA A 64 -4.97 18.95 3.80
CA ALA A 64 -4.84 18.89 2.35
C ALA A 64 -6.17 18.74 1.60
N ILE A 65 -7.26 18.37 2.27
CA ILE A 65 -8.55 18.04 1.64
C ILE A 65 -9.14 19.20 0.83
N GLY A 66 -8.91 20.44 1.25
CA GLY A 66 -9.32 21.62 0.51
C GLY A 66 -8.68 21.76 -0.88
N ARG A 67 -7.57 21.04 -1.14
CA ARG A 67 -6.87 20.99 -2.44
C ARG A 67 -7.09 19.68 -3.20
N PHE A 68 -7.88 18.78 -2.65
CA PHE A 68 -8.19 17.50 -3.29
C PHE A 68 -9.09 17.74 -4.52
N LYS A 69 -8.59 17.39 -5.71
CA LYS A 69 -9.25 17.67 -7.00
C LYS A 69 -10.10 16.55 -7.55
N ALA A 70 -10.30 15.46 -6.78
CA ALA A 70 -11.03 14.26 -7.21
C ALA A 70 -10.49 13.61 -8.52
N GLU A 71 -9.18 13.78 -8.81
CA GLU A 71 -8.49 13.09 -9.92
C GLU A 71 -8.33 11.58 -9.65
N SER A 72 -8.57 11.16 -8.43
CA SER A 72 -8.65 9.76 -7.96
C SER A 72 -9.76 9.64 -6.92
N THR A 73 -10.10 8.42 -6.50
CA THR A 73 -11.01 8.23 -5.37
C THR A 73 -10.41 8.78 -4.07
N PHE A 74 -11.26 9.18 -3.13
CA PHE A 74 -10.80 9.64 -1.81
C PHE A 74 -9.96 8.55 -1.10
N SER A 75 -10.37 7.28 -1.20
CA SER A 75 -9.63 6.16 -0.61
C SER A 75 -8.21 6.04 -1.17
N THR A 76 -8.04 6.10 -2.48
CA THR A 76 -6.72 6.06 -3.13
C THR A 76 -5.82 7.19 -2.64
N TRP A 77 -6.37 8.42 -2.61
CA TRP A 77 -5.65 9.59 -2.12
C TRP A 77 -5.27 9.47 -0.64
N LEU A 78 -6.19 9.00 0.22
CA LEU A 78 -5.95 8.81 1.65
C LEU A 78 -4.88 7.74 1.91
N TYR A 79 -4.95 6.59 1.21
CA TYR A 79 -3.94 5.53 1.35
C TYR A 79 -2.55 5.99 0.92
N ARG A 80 -2.45 6.85 -0.08
CA ARG A 80 -1.19 7.48 -0.49
C ARG A 80 -0.59 8.31 0.65
N ILE A 81 -1.41 9.10 1.34
CA ILE A 81 -0.97 9.85 2.53
C ILE A 81 -0.51 8.89 3.63
N ALA A 82 -1.28 7.83 3.91
CA ALA A 82 -0.96 6.84 4.94
C ALA A 82 0.37 6.12 4.68
N THR A 83 0.59 5.74 3.43
CA THR A 83 1.85 5.10 3.02
C THR A 83 3.03 6.04 3.21
N ASN A 84 2.91 7.31 2.78
CA ASN A 84 3.96 8.30 2.96
C ASN A 84 4.27 8.54 4.44
N ALA A 85 3.25 8.67 5.30
CA ALA A 85 3.43 8.81 6.74
C ALA A 85 4.17 7.59 7.34
N SER A 86 3.77 6.38 6.95
CA SER A 86 4.41 5.14 7.40
C SER A 86 5.87 5.05 6.96
N LEU A 87 6.17 5.38 5.70
CA LEU A 87 7.54 5.36 5.17
C LEU A 87 8.45 6.41 5.81
N MET A 88 7.93 7.59 6.10
CA MET A 88 8.68 8.60 6.86
C MET A 88 9.08 8.08 8.24
N LYS A 89 8.19 7.35 8.92
CA LYS A 89 8.51 6.71 10.21
C LYS A 89 9.57 5.63 10.07
N LEU A 90 9.48 4.77 9.05
CA LEU A 90 10.51 3.77 8.76
C LEU A 90 11.89 4.39 8.52
N ARG A 91 11.96 5.48 7.76
CA ARG A 91 13.22 6.23 7.55
C ARG A 91 13.79 6.78 8.83
N LYS A 92 12.93 7.38 9.65
CA LYS A 92 13.35 7.95 10.95
C LYS A 92 13.90 6.86 11.86
N ARG A 93 13.28 5.67 11.89
CA ARG A 93 13.81 4.50 12.60
C ARG A 93 15.16 4.05 12.07
N ARG A 94 15.29 3.93 10.74
CA ARG A 94 16.57 3.54 10.10
C ARG A 94 17.67 4.56 10.35
N ALA A 95 17.38 5.84 10.25
CA ALA A 95 18.35 6.91 10.55
C ALA A 95 18.84 6.86 12.00
N GLY A 96 17.99 6.47 12.95
CA GLY A 96 18.37 6.24 14.35
C GLY A 96 19.22 4.96 14.54
N HIS A 97 19.16 3.99 13.62
CA HIS A 97 19.95 2.75 13.68
C HIS A 97 21.19 2.76 12.79
N VAL A 98 21.36 3.71 11.86
CA VAL A 98 22.51 3.80 10.92
C VAL A 98 23.80 4.31 11.60
N SER A 99 23.84 4.36 12.94
CA SER A 99 25.15 4.51 13.64
C SER A 99 26.00 3.23 13.65
N LEU A 100 25.50 2.09 13.16
CA LEU A 100 26.23 0.81 13.17
C LEU A 100 25.77 -0.09 12.02
N GLU A 101 26.38 -0.01 10.87
CA GLU A 101 26.48 -1.00 9.81
C GLU A 101 26.25 -0.42 8.42
N GLN A 102 27.32 0.08 7.90
CA GLN A 102 27.56 0.19 6.45
C GLN A 102 27.93 -1.19 5.96
N SER A 103 27.20 -1.77 5.00
CA SER A 103 27.79 -2.51 3.90
C SER A 103 26.84 -3.39 3.11
N GLN A 104 27.01 -3.30 1.83
CA GLN A 104 26.84 -4.30 0.77
C GLN A 104 25.43 -4.62 0.27
N SER A 105 25.15 -4.09 -0.88
CA SER A 105 24.27 -4.73 -1.85
C SER A 105 24.91 -4.64 -3.24
N GLY A 106 25.42 -5.79 -3.67
CA GLY A 106 25.95 -6.01 -5.00
C GLY A 106 24.86 -5.84 -6.07
N GLU A 107 25.25 -5.17 -7.13
CA GLU A 107 24.52 -5.12 -8.38
C GLU A 107 24.68 -6.46 -9.10
N GLU A 108 23.58 -7.12 -9.44
CA GLU A 108 23.55 -8.08 -10.53
C GLU A 108 22.42 -7.67 -11.49
N GLY A 109 22.84 -7.22 -12.65
CA GLY A 109 21.98 -6.92 -13.79
C GLY A 109 21.50 -8.19 -14.46
N GLY A 110 20.20 -8.42 -14.44
CA GLY A 110 19.52 -9.42 -15.28
C GLY A 110 18.56 -8.70 -16.21
N GLU A 111 18.54 -9.09 -17.51
CA GLU A 111 17.61 -8.55 -18.50
C GLU A 111 16.16 -8.75 -18.07
N PRO A 112 15.27 -7.76 -18.31
CA PRO A 112 13.87 -7.85 -17.92
C PRO A 112 13.12 -8.79 -18.84
N LEU A 113 12.81 -10.01 -18.37
CA LEU A 113 11.79 -10.85 -18.96
C LEU A 113 10.45 -10.10 -18.91
N ALA A 114 9.74 -10.04 -20.04
CA ALA A 114 8.42 -9.44 -20.13
C ALA A 114 7.44 -10.18 -19.22
N ILE A 115 7.15 -9.57 -18.06
CA ILE A 115 6.15 -10.07 -17.12
C ILE A 115 4.82 -9.43 -17.48
N PRO A 116 3.70 -10.19 -17.51
CA PRO A 116 2.38 -9.62 -17.71
C PRO A 116 2.13 -8.48 -16.74
N ASP A 117 1.58 -7.38 -17.23
CA ASP A 117 1.26 -6.19 -16.46
C ASP A 117 0.07 -6.47 -15.53
N TRP A 118 0.37 -6.76 -14.27
CA TRP A 118 -0.62 -7.03 -13.23
C TRP A 118 -1.29 -5.75 -12.70
N SER A 119 -0.87 -4.58 -13.19
CA SER A 119 -1.38 -3.27 -12.75
C SER A 119 -2.83 -3.00 -13.17
N LYS A 120 -3.43 -3.90 -13.97
CA LYS A 120 -4.80 -3.74 -14.48
C LYS A 120 -5.86 -4.59 -13.78
N LEU A 121 -5.50 -5.30 -12.71
CA LEU A 121 -6.45 -6.07 -11.95
C LEU A 121 -6.97 -5.22 -10.78
N PRO A 122 -8.26 -4.82 -10.75
CA PRO A 122 -8.89 -4.30 -9.55
C PRO A 122 -8.93 -5.46 -8.54
N LEU A 123 -7.92 -5.50 -7.66
CA LEU A 123 -7.72 -6.57 -6.67
C LEU A 123 -8.93 -6.78 -5.75
N ASP A 124 -9.76 -5.78 -5.58
CA ASP A 124 -10.92 -5.85 -4.69
C ASP A 124 -12.17 -6.51 -5.30
N GLU A 125 -12.28 -6.58 -6.63
CA GLU A 125 -13.46 -7.11 -7.31
C GLU A 125 -13.32 -8.53 -7.85
N LEU A 126 -12.08 -8.99 -8.11
CA LEU A 126 -11.80 -10.25 -8.80
C LEU A 126 -11.29 -11.38 -7.90
N LEU A 127 -10.82 -11.08 -6.69
CA LEU A 127 -10.30 -12.10 -5.77
C LEU A 127 -11.35 -12.43 -4.71
N ASP A 128 -11.61 -13.72 -4.51
CA ASP A 128 -12.35 -14.20 -3.36
C ASP A 128 -11.63 -13.84 -2.03
N ALA A 129 -12.36 -13.87 -0.92
CA ALA A 129 -11.83 -13.46 0.38
C ALA A 129 -10.60 -14.27 0.80
N GLU A 130 -10.57 -15.56 0.46
CA GLU A 130 -9.46 -16.46 0.78
C GLU A 130 -8.21 -16.12 -0.03
N THR A 131 -8.33 -15.91 -1.33
CA THR A 131 -7.20 -15.50 -2.18
C THR A 131 -6.62 -14.15 -1.75
N ARG A 132 -7.48 -13.20 -1.34
CA ARG A 132 -7.02 -11.92 -0.77
C ARG A 132 -6.24 -12.09 0.52
N GLU A 133 -6.69 -12.97 1.42
CA GLU A 133 -5.99 -13.26 2.67
C GLU A 133 -4.62 -13.93 2.40
N VAL A 134 -4.57 -14.87 1.47
CA VAL A 134 -3.31 -15.50 1.05
C VAL A 134 -2.36 -14.48 0.45
N LEU A 135 -2.83 -13.67 -0.50
CA LEU A 135 -2.01 -12.62 -1.11
C LEU A 135 -1.50 -11.62 -0.06
N GLY A 136 -2.34 -11.25 0.90
CA GLY A 136 -1.95 -10.40 2.02
C GLY A 136 -0.80 -11.00 2.82
N ARG A 137 -0.87 -12.28 3.19
CA ARG A 137 0.20 -13.00 3.90
C ARG A 137 1.49 -13.08 3.10
N GLU A 138 1.37 -13.32 1.80
CA GLU A 138 2.55 -13.40 0.92
C GLU A 138 3.23 -12.04 0.72
N ILE A 139 2.46 -10.95 0.62
CA ILE A 139 3.01 -9.59 0.63
C ILE A 139 3.73 -9.31 1.97
N ASP A 140 3.16 -9.74 3.09
CA ASP A 140 3.76 -9.56 4.41
C ASP A 140 5.08 -10.33 4.56
N SER A 141 5.25 -11.43 3.82
CA SER A 141 6.46 -12.25 3.82
C SER A 141 7.57 -11.73 2.93
N LEU A 142 7.32 -10.72 2.08
CA LEU A 142 8.36 -10.12 1.24
C LEU A 142 9.46 -9.46 2.10
N PRO A 143 10.72 -9.46 1.62
CA PRO A 143 11.76 -8.63 2.20
C PRO A 143 11.31 -7.17 2.30
N ALA A 144 11.67 -6.48 3.39
CA ALA A 144 11.16 -5.14 3.67
C ALA A 144 11.40 -4.14 2.53
N ASN A 145 12.59 -4.20 1.89
CA ASN A 145 12.98 -3.33 0.80
C ASN A 145 12.21 -3.60 -0.53
N GLU A 146 11.71 -4.82 -0.72
CA GLU A 146 10.90 -5.21 -1.87
C GLU A 146 9.43 -4.88 -1.62
N ARG A 147 8.95 -5.15 -0.41
CA ARG A 147 7.58 -4.86 0.01
C ARG A 147 7.25 -3.38 -0.07
N GLU A 148 8.16 -2.50 0.40
CA GLU A 148 7.98 -1.05 0.32
C GLU A 148 7.76 -0.58 -1.12
N VAL A 149 8.60 -1.06 -2.04
CA VAL A 149 8.48 -0.71 -3.46
C VAL A 149 7.21 -1.30 -4.06
N PHE A 150 6.86 -2.55 -3.74
CA PHE A 150 5.65 -3.21 -4.23
C PHE A 150 4.38 -2.48 -3.77
N VAL A 151 4.29 -2.15 -2.48
CA VAL A 151 3.13 -1.42 -1.93
C VAL A 151 2.98 -0.06 -2.61
N LEU A 152 4.06 0.70 -2.73
CA LEU A 152 4.00 2.03 -3.37
C LEU A 152 3.65 1.95 -4.85
N ARG A 153 4.24 0.99 -5.58
CA ARG A 153 4.10 0.92 -7.03
C ARG A 153 2.83 0.21 -7.49
N ASP A 154 2.51 -0.95 -6.88
CA ASP A 154 1.45 -1.84 -7.36
C ASP A 154 0.14 -1.71 -6.57
N ILE A 155 0.20 -1.32 -5.30
CA ILE A 155 -1.02 -1.09 -4.50
C ILE A 155 -1.43 0.38 -4.56
N MET A 156 -0.46 1.31 -4.54
CA MET A 156 -0.71 2.75 -4.49
C MET A 156 -0.57 3.43 -5.86
N GLU A 157 -0.25 2.68 -6.90
CA GLU A 157 -0.11 3.16 -8.30
C GLU A 157 0.85 4.35 -8.47
N ALA A 158 1.78 4.56 -7.52
CA ALA A 158 2.75 5.64 -7.61
C ALA A 158 3.71 5.41 -8.79
N SER A 159 4.18 6.47 -9.46
CA SER A 159 5.17 6.34 -10.53
C SER A 159 6.52 5.86 -10.01
N ASN A 160 7.32 5.19 -10.86
CA ASN A 160 8.67 4.76 -10.47
C ASN A 160 9.56 5.94 -10.02
N THR A 161 9.34 7.12 -10.59
CA THR A 161 10.06 8.35 -10.23
C THR A 161 9.64 8.87 -8.86
N ASP A 162 8.35 8.79 -8.53
CA ASP A 162 7.86 9.17 -7.21
C ASP A 162 8.34 8.19 -6.14
N VAL A 163 8.29 6.88 -6.42
CA VAL A 163 8.82 5.85 -5.51
C VAL A 163 10.33 6.03 -5.29
N ALA A 164 11.08 6.31 -6.36
CA ALA A 164 12.52 6.55 -6.26
C ALA A 164 12.82 7.76 -5.36
N ARG A 165 12.12 8.88 -5.57
CA ARG A 165 12.25 10.09 -4.74
C ARG A 165 11.85 9.81 -3.30
N GLU A 166 10.73 9.08 -3.10
CA GLU A 166 10.17 8.79 -1.79
C GLU A 166 11.07 7.88 -0.96
N LEU A 167 11.67 6.87 -1.58
CA LEU A 167 12.53 5.90 -0.90
C LEU A 167 14.03 6.29 -0.91
N GLY A 168 14.41 7.40 -1.56
CA GLY A 168 15.82 7.77 -1.73
C GLY A 168 16.60 6.78 -2.61
N LEU A 169 15.92 6.19 -3.61
CA LEU A 169 16.47 5.18 -4.51
C LEU A 169 16.66 5.76 -5.93
N THR A 170 17.43 5.07 -6.74
CA THR A 170 17.41 5.28 -8.19
C THR A 170 16.18 4.62 -8.81
N VAL A 171 15.73 5.11 -9.95
CA VAL A 171 14.61 4.48 -10.71
C VAL A 171 14.96 3.06 -11.12
N ALA A 172 16.23 2.78 -11.43
CA ALA A 172 16.71 1.44 -11.74
C ALA A 172 16.57 0.50 -10.52
N ALA A 173 16.95 0.97 -9.32
CA ALA A 173 16.79 0.19 -8.08
C ALA A 173 15.31 -0.08 -7.76
N VAL A 174 14.41 0.89 -8.00
CA VAL A 174 12.96 0.68 -7.87
C VAL A 174 12.48 -0.43 -8.80
N LYS A 175 12.84 -0.37 -10.09
CA LYS A 175 12.46 -1.40 -11.08
C LYS A 175 12.97 -2.78 -10.69
N SER A 176 14.23 -2.88 -10.26
CA SER A 176 14.85 -4.15 -9.85
C SER A 176 14.16 -4.74 -8.60
N ARG A 177 13.90 -3.94 -7.57
CA ARG A 177 13.21 -4.39 -6.36
C ARG A 177 11.76 -4.79 -6.65
N LEU A 178 11.05 -4.04 -7.48
CA LEU A 178 9.70 -4.37 -7.91
C LEU A 178 9.64 -5.71 -8.66
N HIS A 179 10.60 -5.93 -9.57
CA HIS A 179 10.71 -7.17 -10.30
C HIS A 179 10.89 -8.37 -9.35
N ARG A 180 11.79 -8.29 -8.38
CA ARG A 180 12.01 -9.35 -7.38
C ARG A 180 10.77 -9.58 -6.53
N ALA A 181 10.11 -8.51 -6.05
CA ALA A 181 8.88 -8.62 -5.28
C ALA A 181 7.81 -9.39 -6.04
N ARG A 182 7.58 -9.05 -7.33
CA ARG A 182 6.61 -9.73 -8.19
C ARG A 182 6.96 -11.19 -8.45
N LEU A 183 8.26 -11.49 -8.61
CA LEU A 183 8.73 -12.87 -8.79
C LEU A 183 8.46 -13.72 -7.54
N HIS A 184 8.81 -13.23 -6.36
CA HIS A 184 8.55 -13.89 -5.10
C HIS A 184 7.05 -14.15 -4.89
N LEU A 185 6.21 -13.15 -5.12
CA LEU A 185 4.76 -13.30 -4.99
C LEU A 185 4.22 -14.34 -5.98
N ARG A 186 4.65 -14.30 -7.25
CA ARG A 186 4.23 -15.27 -8.26
C ARG A 186 4.59 -16.70 -7.88
N GLU A 187 5.80 -16.95 -7.41
CA GLU A 187 6.25 -18.28 -7.01
C GLU A 187 5.45 -18.82 -5.84
N ARG A 188 5.12 -17.97 -4.88
CA ARG A 188 4.36 -18.35 -3.69
C ARG A 188 2.89 -18.59 -4.00
N MET A 189 2.28 -17.71 -4.77
CA MET A 189 0.90 -17.88 -5.23
C MET A 189 0.75 -19.14 -6.10
N ASN A 190 1.70 -19.41 -7.00
CA ASN A 190 1.70 -20.65 -7.80
C ASN A 190 1.81 -21.93 -6.95
N ARG A 191 2.55 -21.90 -5.85
CA ARG A 191 2.58 -23.01 -4.89
C ARG A 191 1.22 -23.21 -4.24
N HIS A 192 0.62 -22.14 -3.74
CA HIS A 192 -0.69 -22.19 -3.10
C HIS A 192 -1.75 -22.78 -4.02
N PHE A 193 -1.81 -22.33 -5.27
CA PHE A 193 -2.80 -22.85 -6.24
C PHE A 193 -2.50 -24.28 -6.72
N ARG A 194 -1.23 -24.70 -6.81
CA ARG A 194 -0.88 -26.07 -7.13
C ARG A 194 -1.28 -27.06 -6.03
N ASP A 195 -1.11 -26.68 -4.79
CA ASP A 195 -1.47 -27.51 -3.64
C ASP A 195 -3.00 -27.69 -3.51
N ARG A 196 -3.78 -26.78 -4.09
CA ARG A 196 -5.26 -26.81 -4.14
C ARG A 196 -5.84 -27.48 -5.37
N SER A 197 -5.08 -27.67 -6.44
CA SER A 197 -5.56 -28.43 -7.59
C SER A 197 -5.73 -29.89 -7.17
N PRO A 198 -6.95 -30.48 -7.25
CA PRO A 198 -7.11 -31.88 -6.96
C PRO A 198 -6.21 -32.68 -7.90
N ARG A 199 -5.32 -33.48 -7.32
CA ARG A 199 -4.57 -34.47 -8.10
C ARG A 199 -5.60 -35.27 -8.88
N SER A 200 -5.63 -35.10 -10.19
CA SER A 200 -6.36 -36.03 -11.06
C SER A 200 -5.89 -37.44 -10.72
N ARG A 201 -6.73 -38.14 -10.00
CA ARG A 201 -6.62 -39.61 -9.89
C ARG A 201 -7.05 -40.19 -11.26
N ASP A 202 -6.13 -40.13 -12.20
CA ASP A 202 -6.21 -41.00 -13.37
C ASP A 202 -5.09 -42.02 -13.26
N GLY A 203 -5.47 -43.14 -12.73
CA GLY A 203 -4.69 -44.35 -12.69
C GLY A 203 -5.67 -45.50 -12.62
N VAL A 204 -6.13 -45.98 -13.75
CA VAL A 204 -6.25 -47.40 -14.16
C VAL A 204 -6.72 -47.40 -15.60
#